data_d79efca97ca695434be5c9d8baa11adc
#
_entry.id   d79efca97ca695434be5c9d8baa11adc
#
_cell.length_a   1.000
_cell.length_b   1.000
_cell.length_c   1.000
_cell.angle_alpha   90.00
_cell.angle_beta   90.00
_cell.angle_gamma   90.00
#
_symmetry.space_group_name_H-M   'P 1'
#
loop_
_entity.id
_entity.type
_entity.pdbx_description
1 polymer ?
#
loop_
_entity_poly.entity_id
_entity_poly.type
_entity_poly.pdbx_seq_one_letter_code
_entity_poly.pdbx_strand_id
1 'polypeptide(L)'
;MNLESEILDSFKSIVEKRGSAGLEKAKKEILSLKYKRGPVLSATKYFARVTLHGGLPVFPALVSLSCEAAGGKSEKTTSIAAALMLIAGAADIHDDIIDKSASKYSKKTVFGKFGDDIALLAGDALLIQGSMFLNRECEKLPKKQKNAILSLVPEALFEISNAEAMETGLMKKLDVTPHEYLKIIRLKSVVPELHCKIGAILGNGNKRAVEVLGKYGRTFGIVSLIREEFIDLIEYQELASRIQNECLPLPMLYAFQNPKIKKEIVATIENEKLTEDNLSRIVEVVLETKEVQELKSRMAVLVKEEIMKLRHLRNNLIKNEAVLILRAVGIEA
;
A
#
# COMPACT_ATOMS: atom_id res chain seq x y z
N MET A 1 15.11 24.53 6.72
CA MET A 1 14.41 23.24 6.53
C MET A 1 13.39 23.51 5.44
N ASN A 2 13.31 22.68 4.40
CA ASN A 2 12.34 22.88 3.31
C ASN A 2 10.94 22.48 3.84
N LEU A 3 9.87 23.14 3.39
CA LEU A 3 8.47 22.86 3.76
C LEU A 3 8.09 21.40 3.57
N GLU A 4 8.65 20.75 2.55
CA GLU A 4 8.43 19.33 2.26
C GLU A 4 9.02 18.42 3.33
N SER A 5 10.24 18.72 3.81
CA SER A 5 10.87 17.98 4.92
C SER A 5 10.02 18.07 6.20
N GLU A 6 9.47 19.24 6.51
CA GLU A 6 8.58 19.43 7.66
C GLU A 6 7.28 18.62 7.55
N ILE A 7 6.71 18.53 6.34
CA ILE A 7 5.51 17.72 6.08
C ILE A 7 5.82 16.24 6.26
N LEU A 8 6.94 15.75 5.73
CA LEU A 8 7.34 14.35 5.84
C LEU A 8 7.66 13.95 7.29
N ASP A 9 8.36 14.80 8.04
CA ASP A 9 8.64 14.56 9.46
C ASP A 9 7.35 14.53 10.30
N SER A 10 6.43 15.44 10.02
CA SER A 10 5.12 15.47 10.66
C SER A 10 4.28 14.24 10.31
N PHE A 11 4.29 13.81 9.04
CA PHE A 11 3.65 12.55 8.60
C PHE A 11 4.18 11.36 9.38
N LYS A 12 5.50 11.20 9.43
CA LYS A 12 6.15 10.12 10.18
C LYS A 12 5.72 10.12 11.65
N SER A 13 5.78 11.28 12.29
CA SER A 13 5.37 11.45 13.70
C SER A 13 3.91 11.05 13.93
N ILE A 14 2.98 11.48 13.06
CA ILE A 14 1.56 11.15 13.16
C ILE A 14 1.34 9.64 12.99
N VAL A 15 1.96 9.05 11.98
CA VAL A 15 1.82 7.62 11.66
C VAL A 15 2.37 6.76 12.80
N GLU A 16 3.54 7.08 13.31
CA GLU A 16 4.15 6.39 14.46
C GLU A 16 3.26 6.51 15.71
N LYS A 17 2.85 7.71 16.06
CA LYS A 17 1.97 7.96 17.22
C LYS A 17 0.69 7.16 17.17
N ARG A 18 0.05 7.05 16.00
CA ARG A 18 -1.25 6.43 15.81
C ARG A 18 -1.19 4.94 15.52
N GLY A 19 -0.13 4.47 14.88
CA GLY A 19 -0.05 3.11 14.34
C GLY A 19 0.82 2.15 15.13
N SER A 20 1.78 2.64 15.93
CA SER A 20 2.76 1.78 16.61
C SER A 20 2.15 0.73 17.53
N ALA A 21 1.07 1.06 18.24
CA ALA A 21 0.38 0.08 19.10
C ALA A 21 -0.18 -1.11 18.31
N GLY A 22 -0.75 -0.87 17.12
CA GLY A 22 -1.23 -1.91 16.21
C GLY A 22 -0.10 -2.76 15.67
N LEU A 23 0.99 -2.13 15.21
CA LEU A 23 2.19 -2.80 14.71
C LEU A 23 2.82 -3.71 15.78
N GLU A 24 3.05 -3.21 16.98
CA GLU A 24 3.64 -4.00 18.08
C GLU A 24 2.73 -5.15 18.51
N LYS A 25 1.41 -4.94 18.48
CA LYS A 25 0.44 -6.00 18.74
C LYS A 25 0.51 -7.09 17.67
N ALA A 26 0.60 -6.73 16.38
CA ALA A 26 0.75 -7.67 15.28
C ALA A 26 2.03 -8.51 15.42
N LYS A 27 3.17 -7.87 15.68
CA LYS A 27 4.44 -8.57 15.94
C LYS A 27 4.32 -9.55 17.11
N LYS A 28 3.73 -9.11 18.21
CA LYS A 28 3.54 -9.95 19.40
C LYS A 28 2.68 -11.17 19.10
N GLU A 29 1.60 -11.03 18.36
CA GLU A 29 0.74 -12.16 17.95
C GLU A 29 1.54 -13.18 17.15
N ILE A 30 2.30 -12.77 16.14
CA ILE A 30 3.12 -13.69 15.33
C ILE A 30 4.23 -14.34 16.16
N LEU A 31 4.96 -13.57 16.95
CA LEU A 31 6.10 -14.08 17.71
C LEU A 31 5.67 -15.02 18.85
N SER A 32 4.43 -14.87 19.36
CA SER A 32 3.86 -15.71 20.41
C SER A 32 3.29 -17.04 19.92
N LEU A 33 3.27 -17.31 18.61
CA LEU A 33 2.78 -18.57 18.05
C LEU A 33 3.54 -19.76 18.62
N LYS A 34 2.82 -20.71 19.21
CA LYS A 34 3.35 -21.90 19.93
C LYS A 34 3.16 -23.20 19.12
N TYR A 35 3.23 -23.11 17.80
CA TYR A 35 3.22 -24.30 16.95
C TYR A 35 4.56 -25.04 17.01
N LYS A 36 4.56 -26.32 16.53
CA LYS A 36 5.80 -27.11 16.40
C LYS A 36 6.84 -26.35 15.58
N ARG A 37 8.09 -26.44 15.97
CA ARG A 37 9.21 -25.83 15.22
C ARG A 37 9.26 -26.40 13.81
N GLY A 38 9.46 -25.54 12.84
CA GLY A 38 9.53 -25.90 11.42
C GLY A 38 9.83 -24.67 10.55
N PRO A 39 10.05 -24.88 9.23
CA PRO A 39 10.41 -23.80 8.31
C PRO A 39 9.31 -22.74 8.22
N VAL A 40 8.04 -23.11 8.16
CA VAL A 40 6.91 -22.15 8.08
C VAL A 40 6.86 -21.24 9.31
N LEU A 41 6.97 -21.79 10.54
CA LEU A 41 7.02 -20.98 11.75
C LEU A 41 8.26 -20.07 11.78
N SER A 42 9.39 -20.54 11.26
CA SER A 42 10.62 -19.75 11.16
C SER A 42 10.46 -18.60 10.18
N ALA A 43 9.81 -18.85 9.04
CA ALA A 43 9.52 -17.85 8.02
C ALA A 43 8.53 -16.78 8.50
N THR A 44 7.42 -17.16 9.15
CA THR A 44 6.47 -16.19 9.73
C THR A 44 7.11 -15.35 10.84
N LYS A 45 7.95 -15.93 11.69
CA LYS A 45 8.70 -15.15 12.71
C LYS A 45 9.77 -14.26 12.10
N TYR A 46 10.38 -14.66 11.01
CA TYR A 46 11.30 -13.81 10.25
C TYR A 46 10.57 -12.60 9.67
N PHE A 47 9.41 -12.81 9.03
CA PHE A 47 8.55 -11.73 8.55
C PHE A 47 8.27 -10.69 9.65
N ALA A 48 7.83 -11.13 10.84
CA ALA A 48 7.54 -10.24 11.94
C ALA A 48 8.76 -9.44 12.43
N ARG A 49 9.97 -10.02 12.38
CA ARG A 49 11.21 -9.37 12.88
C ARG A 49 11.87 -8.47 11.85
N VAL A 50 11.72 -8.74 10.57
CA VAL A 50 12.46 -8.09 9.49
C VAL A 50 11.57 -7.20 8.66
N THR A 51 10.50 -7.73 8.11
CA THR A 51 9.61 -6.99 7.19
C THR A 51 8.71 -6.02 7.97
N LEU A 52 8.01 -6.49 9.00
CA LEU A 52 7.16 -5.63 9.83
C LEU A 52 7.97 -4.64 10.69
N HIS A 53 9.25 -4.92 10.96
CA HIS A 53 10.05 -4.06 11.85
C HIS A 53 10.52 -2.78 11.18
N GLY A 54 10.66 -2.74 9.86
CA GLY A 54 11.26 -1.61 9.12
C GLY A 54 10.26 -0.62 8.52
N GLY A 55 8.97 -0.95 8.49
CA GLY A 55 7.95 -0.14 7.85
C GLY A 55 7.25 0.84 8.79
N LEU A 56 6.83 1.99 8.26
CA LEU A 56 5.93 2.90 8.97
C LEU A 56 4.55 2.25 9.14
N PRO A 57 3.93 2.33 10.34
CA PRO A 57 2.64 1.70 10.61
C PRO A 57 1.45 2.49 10.03
N VAL A 58 1.48 2.74 8.72
CA VAL A 58 0.50 3.58 8.02
C VAL A 58 -0.91 3.01 8.14
N PHE A 59 -1.10 1.74 7.84
CA PHE A 59 -2.42 1.11 7.87
C PHE A 59 -3.06 1.11 9.27
N PRO A 60 -2.36 0.72 10.35
CA PRO A 60 -2.88 0.90 11.71
C PRO A 60 -3.19 2.36 12.05
N ALA A 61 -2.37 3.31 11.57
CA ALA A 61 -2.62 4.72 11.78
C ALA A 61 -3.91 5.19 11.08
N LEU A 62 -4.19 4.72 9.87
CA LEU A 62 -5.44 5.01 9.15
C LEU A 62 -6.67 4.48 9.88
N VAL A 63 -6.60 3.27 10.48
CA VAL A 63 -7.70 2.73 11.31
C VAL A 63 -7.94 3.61 12.53
N SER A 64 -6.86 3.98 13.24
CA SER A 64 -6.92 4.84 14.43
C SER A 64 -7.48 6.23 14.11
N LEU A 65 -6.95 6.89 13.07
CA LEU A 65 -7.39 8.20 12.61
C LEU A 65 -8.88 8.20 12.25
N SER A 66 -9.30 7.21 11.45
CA SER A 66 -10.70 7.10 10.99
C SER A 66 -11.67 6.78 12.12
N CYS A 67 -11.24 6.02 13.14
CA CYS A 67 -12.02 5.78 14.34
C CYS A 67 -12.30 7.09 15.10
N GLU A 68 -11.28 7.88 15.35
CA GLU A 68 -11.44 9.16 16.03
C GLU A 68 -12.18 10.21 15.19
N ALA A 69 -11.98 10.21 13.86
CA ALA A 69 -12.75 11.05 12.94
C ALA A 69 -14.25 10.76 12.98
N ALA A 70 -14.62 9.51 13.27
CA ALA A 70 -16.00 9.07 13.43
C ALA A 70 -16.55 9.25 14.87
N GLY A 71 -15.74 9.75 15.81
CA GLY A 71 -16.13 10.02 17.20
C GLY A 71 -15.79 8.91 18.20
N GLY A 72 -15.02 7.91 17.79
CA GLY A 72 -14.54 6.84 18.66
C GLY A 72 -13.27 7.18 19.42
N LYS A 73 -12.71 6.15 20.06
CA LYS A 73 -11.42 6.22 20.76
C LYS A 73 -10.45 5.26 20.10
N SER A 74 -9.25 5.74 19.77
CA SER A 74 -8.21 5.01 19.03
C SER A 74 -7.76 3.71 19.71
N GLU A 75 -7.80 3.64 21.05
CA GLU A 75 -7.39 2.44 21.80
C GLU A 75 -8.20 1.21 21.43
N LYS A 76 -9.45 1.40 20.98
CA LYS A 76 -10.31 0.30 20.54
C LYS A 76 -9.89 -0.33 19.22
N THR A 77 -9.03 0.32 18.47
CA THR A 77 -8.64 -0.12 17.14
C THR A 77 -7.46 -1.09 17.12
N THR A 78 -6.63 -1.08 18.16
CA THR A 78 -5.32 -1.74 18.21
C THR A 78 -5.37 -3.22 17.81
N SER A 79 -6.29 -4.01 18.37
CA SER A 79 -6.35 -5.45 18.07
C SER A 79 -6.89 -5.75 16.67
N ILE A 80 -7.87 -5.00 16.21
CA ILE A 80 -8.42 -5.15 14.85
C ILE A 80 -7.38 -4.71 13.82
N ALA A 81 -6.72 -3.57 14.04
CA ALA A 81 -5.63 -3.10 13.18
C ALA A 81 -4.48 -4.13 13.11
N ALA A 82 -4.12 -4.72 14.25
CA ALA A 82 -3.11 -5.78 14.27
C ALA A 82 -3.53 -7.03 13.47
N ALA A 83 -4.80 -7.45 13.55
CA ALA A 83 -5.30 -8.57 12.76
C ALA A 83 -5.27 -8.27 11.26
N LEU A 84 -5.66 -7.06 10.87
CA LEU A 84 -5.57 -6.60 9.47
C LEU A 84 -4.13 -6.56 8.97
N MET A 85 -3.16 -6.21 9.83
CA MET A 85 -1.74 -6.27 9.47
C MET A 85 -1.23 -7.69 9.21
N LEU A 86 -1.74 -8.71 9.90
CA LEU A 86 -1.39 -10.10 9.60
C LEU A 86 -1.93 -10.50 8.23
N ILE A 87 -3.16 -10.11 7.92
CA ILE A 87 -3.79 -10.38 6.62
C ILE A 87 -3.05 -9.66 5.49
N ALA A 88 -2.75 -8.37 5.67
CA ALA A 88 -1.98 -7.59 4.69
C ALA A 88 -0.56 -8.15 4.52
N GLY A 89 0.08 -8.57 5.61
CA GLY A 89 1.39 -9.20 5.56
C GLY A 89 1.42 -10.55 4.84
N ALA A 90 0.32 -11.29 4.87
CA ALA A 90 0.18 -12.50 4.06
C ALA A 90 0.12 -12.15 2.56
N ALA A 91 -0.64 -11.12 2.19
CA ALA A 91 -0.70 -10.63 0.82
C ALA A 91 0.68 -10.12 0.33
N ASP A 92 1.43 -9.39 1.16
CA ASP A 92 2.79 -8.93 0.85
C ASP A 92 3.77 -10.11 0.60
N ILE A 93 3.66 -11.19 1.38
CA ILE A 93 4.47 -12.40 1.13
C ILE A 93 4.09 -13.09 -0.20
N HIS A 94 2.80 -13.14 -0.54
CA HIS A 94 2.34 -13.72 -1.81
C HIS A 94 2.76 -12.85 -3.00
N ASP A 95 2.71 -11.53 -2.87
CA ASP A 95 3.17 -10.55 -3.84
C ASP A 95 4.66 -10.72 -4.14
N ASP A 96 5.51 -10.83 -3.09
CA ASP A 96 6.93 -11.13 -3.24
C ASP A 96 7.22 -12.38 -4.09
N ILE A 97 6.36 -13.40 -4.03
CA ILE A 97 6.49 -14.62 -4.83
C ILE A 97 6.11 -14.35 -6.29
N ILE A 98 5.02 -13.63 -6.51
CA ILE A 98 4.50 -13.31 -7.86
C ILE A 98 5.51 -12.46 -8.61
N ASP A 99 6.04 -11.42 -7.97
CA ASP A 99 6.99 -10.46 -8.55
C ASP A 99 8.45 -10.94 -8.53
N LYS A 100 8.72 -12.10 -7.93
CA LYS A 100 10.08 -12.63 -7.73
C LYS A 100 10.98 -11.69 -6.93
N SER A 101 10.40 -10.90 -6.06
CA SER A 101 11.08 -9.90 -5.23
C SER A 101 11.90 -10.56 -4.12
N ALA A 102 13.18 -10.82 -4.36
CA ALA A 102 14.08 -11.46 -3.39
C ALA A 102 14.50 -10.54 -2.24
N SER A 103 14.42 -9.22 -2.43
CA SER A 103 14.79 -8.21 -1.44
C SER A 103 13.95 -6.95 -1.58
N LYS A 104 13.61 -6.32 -0.45
CA LYS A 104 12.97 -5.00 -0.36
C LYS A 104 13.73 -4.17 0.68
N TYR A 105 14.04 -2.91 0.39
CA TYR A 105 14.76 -1.99 1.31
C TYR A 105 16.08 -2.59 1.86
N SER A 106 16.90 -3.19 0.99
CA SER A 106 18.17 -3.85 1.33
C SER A 106 18.06 -5.04 2.29
N LYS A 107 16.87 -5.61 2.48
CA LYS A 107 16.62 -6.80 3.30
C LYS A 107 16.00 -7.90 2.44
N LYS A 108 16.40 -9.17 2.71
CA LYS A 108 15.75 -10.30 2.05
C LYS A 108 14.28 -10.39 2.47
N THR A 109 13.40 -10.60 1.49
CA THR A 109 12.00 -10.94 1.73
C THR A 109 11.88 -12.36 2.28
N VAL A 110 10.67 -12.80 2.65
CA VAL A 110 10.45 -14.21 3.02
C VAL A 110 10.77 -15.12 1.85
N PHE A 111 10.31 -14.75 0.65
CA PHE A 111 10.63 -15.42 -0.61
C PHE A 111 12.15 -15.49 -0.85
N GLY A 112 12.86 -14.38 -0.78
CA GLY A 112 14.30 -14.32 -1.03
C GLY A 112 15.17 -15.06 0.00
N LYS A 113 14.61 -15.38 1.19
CA LYS A 113 15.33 -16.11 2.23
C LYS A 113 14.99 -17.59 2.32
N PHE A 114 13.73 -17.96 2.08
CA PHE A 114 13.23 -19.32 2.31
C PHE A 114 12.79 -20.03 1.04
N GLY A 115 12.71 -19.33 -0.10
CA GLY A 115 12.25 -19.85 -1.38
C GLY A 115 10.71 -19.87 -1.50
N ASP A 116 10.24 -20.19 -2.70
CA ASP A 116 8.83 -20.14 -3.12
C ASP A 116 7.91 -20.96 -2.22
N ASP A 117 8.20 -22.23 -2.03
CA ASP A 117 7.30 -23.16 -1.31
C ASP A 117 7.09 -22.75 0.15
N ILE A 118 8.18 -22.38 0.83
CA ILE A 118 8.10 -22.00 2.24
C ILE A 118 7.45 -20.62 2.38
N ALA A 119 7.71 -19.69 1.46
CA ALA A 119 7.07 -18.39 1.45
C ALA A 119 5.55 -18.51 1.23
N LEU A 120 5.12 -19.31 0.25
CA LEU A 120 3.71 -19.59 -0.01
C LEU A 120 3.01 -20.14 1.23
N LEU A 121 3.56 -21.19 1.83
CA LEU A 121 2.99 -21.81 3.04
C LEU A 121 3.02 -20.87 4.26
N ALA A 122 4.01 -19.98 4.34
CA ALA A 122 4.08 -18.97 5.40
C ALA A 122 3.02 -17.88 5.20
N GLY A 123 2.79 -17.45 3.97
CA GLY A 123 1.70 -16.53 3.61
C GLY A 123 0.34 -17.11 3.96
N ASP A 124 0.05 -18.35 3.57
CA ASP A 124 -1.20 -19.04 3.91
C ASP A 124 -1.40 -19.17 5.43
N ALA A 125 -0.36 -19.59 6.15
CA ALA A 125 -0.42 -19.71 7.60
C ALA A 125 -0.69 -18.35 8.26
N LEU A 126 -0.10 -17.28 7.76
CA LEU A 126 -0.29 -15.92 8.27
C LEU A 126 -1.69 -15.39 7.96
N LEU A 127 -2.23 -15.68 6.77
CA LEU A 127 -3.60 -15.32 6.38
C LEU A 127 -4.64 -15.99 7.28
N ILE A 128 -4.48 -17.29 7.53
CA ILE A 128 -5.35 -18.04 8.43
C ILE A 128 -5.25 -17.47 9.85
N GLN A 129 -4.04 -17.23 10.34
CA GLN A 129 -3.82 -16.69 11.68
C GLN A 129 -4.42 -15.29 11.83
N GLY A 130 -4.25 -14.42 10.83
CA GLY A 130 -4.83 -13.09 10.80
C GLY A 130 -6.36 -13.12 10.81
N SER A 131 -6.94 -13.99 10.00
CA SER A 131 -8.40 -14.19 9.91
C SER A 131 -9.00 -14.72 11.22
N MET A 132 -8.34 -15.68 11.86
CA MET A 132 -8.75 -16.19 13.18
C MET A 132 -8.64 -15.11 14.26
N PHE A 133 -7.57 -14.33 14.23
CA PHE A 133 -7.37 -13.23 15.16
C PHE A 133 -8.43 -12.14 14.96
N LEU A 134 -8.69 -11.75 13.72
CA LEU A 134 -9.75 -10.79 13.39
C LEU A 134 -11.11 -11.25 13.92
N ASN A 135 -11.46 -12.50 13.66
CA ASN A 135 -12.74 -13.07 14.10
C ASN A 135 -12.86 -13.05 15.63
N ARG A 136 -11.82 -13.50 16.35
CA ARG A 136 -11.77 -13.47 17.83
C ARG A 136 -11.96 -12.06 18.38
N GLU A 137 -11.36 -11.05 17.77
CA GLU A 137 -11.50 -9.67 18.24
C GLU A 137 -12.87 -9.07 17.86
N CYS A 138 -13.41 -9.46 16.71
CA CYS A 138 -14.75 -9.06 16.30
C CYS A 138 -15.86 -9.63 17.19
N GLU A 139 -15.66 -10.80 17.81
CA GLU A 139 -16.62 -11.37 18.80
C GLU A 139 -16.84 -10.46 20.02
N LYS A 140 -15.89 -9.58 20.32
CA LYS A 140 -15.97 -8.62 21.43
C LYS A 140 -16.75 -7.36 21.07
N LEU A 141 -17.13 -7.20 19.80
CA LEU A 141 -17.81 -6.01 19.28
C LEU A 141 -19.33 -6.20 19.26
N PRO A 142 -20.10 -5.09 19.25
CA PRO A 142 -21.53 -5.16 18.96
C PRO A 142 -21.80 -5.87 17.63
N LYS A 143 -22.85 -6.70 17.57
CA LYS A 143 -23.19 -7.53 16.39
C LYS A 143 -23.18 -6.76 15.06
N LYS A 144 -23.66 -5.51 15.08
CA LYS A 144 -23.68 -4.67 13.87
C LYS A 144 -22.27 -4.35 13.36
N GLN A 145 -21.35 -3.97 14.25
CA GLN A 145 -19.96 -3.67 13.90
C GLN A 145 -19.23 -4.95 13.46
N LYS A 146 -19.37 -6.04 14.22
CA LYS A 146 -18.84 -7.36 13.87
C LYS A 146 -19.22 -7.75 12.45
N ASN A 147 -20.51 -7.80 12.15
CA ASN A 147 -20.99 -8.22 10.84
C ASN A 147 -20.46 -7.31 9.71
N ALA A 148 -20.47 -6.00 9.94
CA ALA A 148 -19.96 -5.04 8.96
C ALA A 148 -18.46 -5.21 8.67
N ILE A 149 -17.64 -5.44 9.69
CA ILE A 149 -16.19 -5.65 9.51
C ILE A 149 -15.94 -6.99 8.79
N LEU A 150 -16.58 -8.07 9.24
CA LEU A 150 -16.38 -9.40 8.67
C LEU A 150 -16.92 -9.55 7.24
N SER A 151 -17.83 -8.68 6.77
CA SER A 151 -18.24 -8.65 5.37
C SER A 151 -17.26 -7.88 4.48
N LEU A 152 -16.66 -6.80 4.98
CA LEU A 152 -15.75 -5.95 4.19
C LEU A 152 -14.42 -6.63 3.87
N VAL A 153 -13.90 -7.45 4.77
CA VAL A 153 -12.55 -8.04 4.61
C VAL A 153 -12.48 -9.01 3.43
N PRO A 154 -13.39 -10.00 3.27
CA PRO A 154 -13.37 -10.87 2.10
C PRO A 154 -13.57 -10.10 0.78
N GLU A 155 -14.46 -9.09 0.75
CA GLU A 155 -14.68 -8.26 -0.44
C GLU A 155 -13.37 -7.57 -0.87
N ALA A 156 -12.65 -6.97 0.08
CA ALA A 156 -11.38 -6.33 -0.19
C ALA A 156 -10.29 -7.33 -0.61
N LEU A 157 -10.24 -8.52 -0.01
CA LEU A 157 -9.30 -9.57 -0.40
C LEU A 157 -9.53 -10.04 -1.84
N PHE A 158 -10.79 -10.21 -2.27
CA PHE A 158 -11.10 -10.53 -3.65
C PHE A 158 -10.74 -9.39 -4.60
N GLU A 159 -10.98 -8.14 -4.21
CA GLU A 159 -10.65 -6.97 -5.05
C GLU A 159 -9.14 -6.85 -5.27
N ILE A 160 -8.33 -6.98 -4.20
CA ILE A 160 -6.86 -6.92 -4.31
C ILE A 160 -6.32 -8.11 -5.11
N SER A 161 -6.81 -9.34 -4.87
CA SER A 161 -6.38 -10.52 -5.61
C SER A 161 -6.68 -10.44 -7.11
N ASN A 162 -7.84 -9.85 -7.47
CA ASN A 162 -8.15 -9.58 -8.86
C ASN A 162 -7.22 -8.52 -9.47
N ALA A 163 -6.83 -7.50 -8.70
CA ALA A 163 -5.88 -6.48 -9.16
C ALA A 163 -4.52 -7.10 -9.46
N GLU A 164 -4.01 -7.95 -8.56
CA GLU A 164 -2.74 -8.69 -8.75
C GLU A 164 -2.80 -9.61 -9.97
N ALA A 165 -3.88 -10.37 -10.12
CA ALA A 165 -4.07 -11.23 -11.29
C ALA A 165 -4.13 -10.43 -12.61
N MET A 166 -4.75 -9.24 -12.60
CA MET A 166 -4.77 -8.35 -13.77
C MET A 166 -3.37 -7.81 -14.08
N GLU A 167 -2.60 -7.40 -13.08
CA GLU A 167 -1.25 -6.89 -13.24
C GLU A 167 -0.29 -7.95 -13.79
N THR A 168 -0.35 -9.17 -13.25
CA THR A 168 0.38 -10.32 -13.79
C THR A 168 0.12 -10.53 -15.28
N GLY A 169 -1.11 -10.27 -15.74
CA GLY A 169 -1.49 -10.32 -17.15
C GLY A 169 -0.86 -9.23 -18.02
N LEU A 170 -0.29 -8.17 -17.41
CA LEU A 170 0.37 -7.05 -18.10
C LEU A 170 1.90 -7.13 -18.07
N MET A 171 2.47 -8.07 -17.35
CA MET A 171 3.93 -8.24 -17.22
C MET A 171 4.61 -8.34 -18.59
N LYS A 172 5.75 -7.63 -18.73
CA LYS A 172 6.60 -7.61 -19.94
C LYS A 172 5.93 -7.10 -21.22
N LYS A 173 4.77 -6.46 -21.10
CA LYS A 173 4.08 -5.86 -22.25
C LYS A 173 4.48 -4.40 -22.41
N LEU A 174 4.82 -4.02 -23.64
CA LEU A 174 5.19 -2.64 -24.01
C LEU A 174 4.02 -1.83 -24.61
N ASP A 175 2.83 -2.43 -24.68
CA ASP A 175 1.62 -1.83 -25.27
C ASP A 175 0.52 -1.55 -24.25
N VAL A 176 0.84 -1.69 -22.95
CA VAL A 176 -0.07 -1.37 -21.84
C VAL A 176 -0.42 0.11 -21.85
N THR A 177 -1.71 0.41 -21.75
CA THR A 177 -2.16 1.81 -21.66
C THR A 177 -2.17 2.32 -20.21
N PRO A 178 -1.94 3.62 -19.97
CA PRO A 178 -2.10 4.21 -18.64
C PRO A 178 -3.49 3.95 -18.03
N HIS A 179 -4.52 3.88 -18.85
CA HIS A 179 -5.88 3.63 -18.38
C HIS A 179 -6.05 2.23 -17.77
N GLU A 180 -5.48 1.20 -18.43
CA GLU A 180 -5.49 -0.18 -17.93
C GLU A 180 -4.75 -0.28 -16.60
N TYR A 181 -3.57 0.32 -16.52
CA TYR A 181 -2.77 0.26 -15.29
C TYR A 181 -3.39 1.08 -14.15
N LEU A 182 -3.93 2.28 -14.42
CA LEU A 182 -4.68 3.06 -13.42
C LEU A 182 -5.90 2.33 -12.88
N LYS A 183 -6.52 1.44 -13.65
CA LYS A 183 -7.60 0.58 -13.15
C LYS A 183 -7.08 -0.37 -12.07
N ILE A 184 -5.91 -0.95 -12.27
CA ILE A 184 -5.25 -1.83 -11.29
C ILE A 184 -4.91 -1.04 -10.02
N ILE A 185 -4.26 0.12 -10.14
CA ILE A 185 -3.97 1.01 -9.02
C ILE A 185 -5.22 1.34 -8.18
N ARG A 186 -6.35 1.61 -8.86
CA ARG A 186 -7.61 1.88 -8.17
C ARG A 186 -8.14 0.67 -7.40
N LEU A 187 -8.00 -0.53 -7.95
CA LEU A 187 -8.38 -1.77 -7.27
C LEU A 187 -7.44 -2.05 -6.08
N LYS A 188 -6.13 -1.95 -6.26
CA LYS A 188 -5.14 -2.11 -5.17
C LYS A 188 -5.40 -1.13 -4.01
N SER A 189 -5.94 0.05 -4.30
CA SER A 189 -6.30 1.06 -3.29
C SER A 189 -7.48 0.68 -2.38
N VAL A 190 -8.07 -0.51 -2.55
CA VAL A 190 -9.05 -1.08 -1.61
C VAL A 190 -8.47 -1.30 -0.21
N VAL A 191 -7.16 -1.55 -0.11
CA VAL A 191 -6.51 -1.85 1.17
C VAL A 191 -6.62 -0.67 2.15
N PRO A 192 -6.12 0.55 1.86
CA PRO A 192 -6.31 1.68 2.76
C PRO A 192 -7.79 2.11 2.88
N GLU A 193 -8.63 1.91 1.85
CA GLU A 193 -10.07 2.12 1.98
C GLU A 193 -10.68 1.22 3.06
N LEU A 194 -10.35 -0.08 3.05
CA LEU A 194 -10.80 -1.05 4.05
C LEU A 194 -10.41 -0.59 5.46
N HIS A 195 -9.15 -0.20 5.66
CA HIS A 195 -8.65 0.24 6.95
C HIS A 195 -9.40 1.47 7.47
N CYS A 196 -9.67 2.44 6.60
CA CYS A 196 -10.44 3.63 6.96
C CYS A 196 -11.92 3.31 7.26
N LYS A 197 -12.56 2.46 6.47
CA LYS A 197 -13.94 2.01 6.71
C LYS A 197 -14.06 1.29 8.06
N ILE A 198 -13.15 0.37 8.34
CA ILE A 198 -13.13 -0.37 9.61
C ILE A 198 -12.92 0.59 10.79
N GLY A 199 -11.98 1.52 10.67
CA GLY A 199 -11.80 2.58 11.67
C GLY A 199 -13.09 3.35 11.94
N ALA A 200 -13.76 3.81 10.89
CA ALA A 200 -15.02 4.53 11.02
C ALA A 200 -16.13 3.70 11.69
N ILE A 201 -16.23 2.41 11.37
CA ILE A 201 -17.17 1.47 12.00
C ILE A 201 -16.87 1.32 13.50
N LEU A 202 -15.62 1.14 13.87
CA LEU A 202 -15.17 1.06 15.28
C LEU A 202 -15.45 2.36 16.05
N GLY A 203 -15.42 3.50 15.36
CA GLY A 203 -15.78 4.81 15.88
C GLY A 203 -17.29 5.07 15.99
N ASN A 204 -18.15 4.09 15.70
CA ASN A 204 -19.61 4.25 15.62
C ASN A 204 -20.05 5.25 14.53
N GLY A 205 -19.26 5.41 13.47
CA GLY A 205 -19.60 6.25 12.33
C GLY A 205 -20.93 5.82 11.69
N ASN A 206 -21.75 6.79 11.29
CA ASN A 206 -22.92 6.50 10.47
C ASN A 206 -22.48 6.10 9.04
N LYS A 207 -23.41 5.63 8.22
CA LYS A 207 -23.14 5.17 6.84
C LYS A 207 -22.36 6.22 6.04
N ARG A 208 -22.75 7.52 6.14
CA ARG A 208 -22.07 8.61 5.44
C ARG A 208 -20.61 8.80 5.91
N ALA A 209 -20.34 8.70 7.21
CA ALA A 209 -18.99 8.81 7.75
C ALA A 209 -18.11 7.65 7.26
N VAL A 210 -18.63 6.41 7.25
CA VAL A 210 -17.92 5.24 6.73
C VAL A 210 -17.59 5.40 5.25
N GLU A 211 -18.53 5.90 4.45
CA GLU A 211 -18.31 6.15 3.01
C GLU A 211 -17.28 7.26 2.76
N VAL A 212 -17.37 8.38 3.48
CA VAL A 212 -16.43 9.51 3.32
C VAL A 212 -15.02 9.10 3.71
N LEU A 213 -14.84 8.43 4.86
CA LEU A 213 -13.53 7.97 5.32
C LEU A 213 -13.00 6.84 4.44
N GLY A 214 -13.87 5.97 3.91
CA GLY A 214 -13.48 4.99 2.91
C GLY A 214 -12.92 5.64 1.64
N LYS A 215 -13.60 6.66 1.10
CA LYS A 215 -13.11 7.43 -0.06
C LYS A 215 -11.77 8.12 0.21
N TYR A 216 -11.60 8.68 1.41
CA TYR A 216 -10.32 9.22 1.85
C TYR A 216 -9.21 8.15 1.78
N GLY A 217 -9.46 6.96 2.33
CA GLY A 217 -8.53 5.84 2.26
C GLY A 217 -8.22 5.42 0.81
N ARG A 218 -9.25 5.35 -0.05
CA ARG A 218 -9.08 5.03 -1.47
C ARG A 218 -8.21 6.07 -2.19
N THR A 219 -8.46 7.37 -1.95
CA THR A 219 -7.67 8.45 -2.54
C THR A 219 -6.22 8.41 -2.03
N PHE A 220 -6.04 8.19 -0.72
CA PHE A 220 -4.71 7.97 -0.14
C PHE A 220 -3.98 6.83 -0.87
N GLY A 221 -4.62 5.68 -1.05
CA GLY A 221 -4.05 4.53 -1.74
C GLY A 221 -3.66 4.83 -3.18
N ILE A 222 -4.54 5.48 -3.95
CA ILE A 222 -4.26 5.85 -5.34
C ILE A 222 -3.02 6.74 -5.43
N VAL A 223 -2.96 7.79 -4.60
CA VAL A 223 -1.85 8.75 -4.63
C VAL A 223 -0.56 8.10 -4.16
N SER A 224 -0.61 7.27 -3.10
CA SER A 224 0.57 6.53 -2.61
C SER A 224 1.12 5.58 -3.66
N LEU A 225 0.27 4.78 -4.32
CA LEU A 225 0.70 3.84 -5.34
C LEU A 225 1.27 4.56 -6.57
N ILE A 226 0.65 5.67 -7.02
CA ILE A 226 1.23 6.46 -8.12
C ILE A 226 2.59 7.03 -7.71
N ARG A 227 2.75 7.47 -6.45
CA ARG A 227 4.05 7.94 -5.94
C ARG A 227 5.11 6.83 -5.94
N GLU A 228 4.76 5.61 -5.52
CA GLU A 228 5.66 4.45 -5.60
C GLU A 228 6.08 4.18 -7.05
N GLU A 229 5.20 4.31 -8.04
CA GLU A 229 5.55 4.18 -9.46
C GLU A 229 6.60 5.22 -9.94
N PHE A 230 6.60 6.43 -9.35
CA PHE A 230 7.67 7.40 -9.60
C PHE A 230 8.97 7.01 -8.91
N ILE A 231 8.92 6.44 -7.71
CA ILE A 231 10.09 5.95 -6.99
C ILE A 231 10.72 4.79 -7.77
N ASP A 232 9.92 3.81 -8.20
CA ASP A 232 10.38 2.69 -9.03
C ASP A 232 11.04 3.15 -10.33
N LEU A 233 10.54 4.24 -10.93
CA LEU A 233 11.14 4.82 -12.12
C LEU A 233 12.56 5.35 -11.86
N ILE A 234 12.81 6.00 -10.72
CA ILE A 234 14.10 6.65 -10.44
C ILE A 234 15.12 5.72 -9.75
N GLU A 235 14.69 4.62 -9.17
CA GLU A 235 15.56 3.60 -8.58
C GLU A 235 16.02 2.63 -9.68
N TYR A 236 17.24 2.76 -10.17
CA TYR A 236 17.73 2.01 -11.34
C TYR A 236 17.61 0.50 -11.25
N GLN A 237 17.81 -0.07 -10.05
CA GLN A 237 17.68 -1.52 -9.85
C GLN A 237 16.22 -1.96 -9.97
N GLU A 238 15.31 -1.15 -9.43
CA GLU A 238 13.87 -1.39 -9.49
C GLU A 238 13.36 -1.20 -10.92
N LEU A 239 13.73 -0.11 -11.58
CA LEU A 239 13.39 0.14 -12.99
C LEU A 239 13.85 -1.00 -13.90
N ALA A 240 15.07 -1.51 -13.69
CA ALA A 240 15.58 -2.66 -14.44
C ALA A 240 14.75 -3.92 -14.20
N SER A 241 14.34 -4.19 -12.95
CA SER A 241 13.44 -5.30 -12.59
C SER A 241 12.08 -5.15 -13.26
N ARG A 242 11.47 -3.97 -13.17
CA ARG A 242 10.19 -3.64 -13.79
C ARG A 242 10.21 -3.86 -15.32
N ILE A 243 11.25 -3.42 -15.99
CA ILE A 243 11.41 -3.63 -17.43
C ILE A 243 11.55 -5.12 -17.78
N GLN A 244 12.30 -5.89 -16.99
CA GLN A 244 12.62 -7.28 -17.33
C GLN A 244 11.55 -8.28 -16.89
N ASN A 245 10.87 -8.03 -15.78
CA ASN A 245 10.07 -9.04 -15.09
C ASN A 245 8.62 -8.66 -14.85
N GLU A 246 8.29 -7.38 -14.83
CA GLU A 246 7.02 -6.86 -14.33
C GLU A 246 6.29 -6.00 -15.35
N CYS A 247 5.40 -5.14 -14.91
CA CYS A 247 4.79 -4.07 -15.70
C CYS A 247 5.67 -2.82 -15.65
N LEU A 248 5.76 -2.09 -16.75
CA LEU A 248 6.48 -0.82 -16.79
C LEU A 248 5.85 0.19 -15.80
N PRO A 249 6.67 1.01 -15.12
CA PRO A 249 6.17 2.05 -14.23
C PRO A 249 5.17 2.98 -14.92
N LEU A 250 4.14 3.39 -14.20
CA LEU A 250 3.05 4.24 -14.73
C LEU A 250 3.56 5.50 -15.45
N PRO A 251 4.59 6.23 -14.96
CA PRO A 251 5.12 7.38 -15.70
C PRO A 251 5.65 7.01 -17.08
N MET A 252 6.28 5.83 -17.24
CA MET A 252 6.70 5.35 -18.55
C MET A 252 5.51 5.09 -19.47
N LEU A 253 4.45 4.48 -18.97
CA LEU A 253 3.22 4.25 -19.73
C LEU A 253 2.58 5.57 -20.18
N TYR A 254 2.66 6.62 -19.36
CA TYR A 254 2.24 7.97 -19.74
C TYR A 254 3.13 8.54 -20.84
N ALA A 255 4.44 8.47 -20.71
CA ALA A 255 5.39 8.92 -21.74
C ALA A 255 5.19 8.18 -23.06
N PHE A 256 4.80 6.91 -23.05
CA PHE A 256 4.51 6.08 -24.22
C PHE A 256 3.27 6.53 -25.02
N GLN A 257 2.44 7.42 -24.48
CA GLN A 257 1.39 8.08 -25.28
C GLN A 257 1.97 8.97 -26.38
N ASN A 258 3.25 9.38 -26.24
CA ASN A 258 4.00 10.02 -27.32
C ASN A 258 4.71 8.94 -28.16
N PRO A 259 4.32 8.73 -29.45
CA PRO A 259 4.87 7.66 -30.27
C PRO A 259 6.38 7.78 -30.54
N LYS A 260 6.92 9.00 -30.54
CA LYS A 260 8.36 9.23 -30.75
C LYS A 260 9.16 8.79 -29.54
N ILE A 261 8.71 9.19 -28.35
CA ILE A 261 9.31 8.80 -27.06
C ILE A 261 9.20 7.29 -26.86
N LYS A 262 8.04 6.70 -27.13
CA LYS A 262 7.87 5.24 -27.07
C LYS A 262 8.88 4.52 -27.95
N LYS A 263 9.02 4.95 -29.21
CA LYS A 263 9.97 4.33 -30.16
C LYS A 263 11.42 4.43 -29.68
N GLU A 264 11.82 5.58 -29.14
CA GLU A 264 13.16 5.81 -28.61
C GLU A 264 13.46 4.91 -27.41
N ILE A 265 12.59 4.90 -26.41
CA ILE A 265 12.78 4.11 -25.19
C ILE A 265 12.75 2.61 -25.50
N VAL A 266 11.79 2.14 -26.32
CA VAL A 266 11.71 0.73 -26.71
C VAL A 266 12.96 0.30 -27.46
N ALA A 267 13.50 1.13 -28.36
CA ALA A 267 14.76 0.82 -29.05
C ALA A 267 15.93 0.68 -28.07
N THR A 268 16.00 1.51 -27.02
CA THR A 268 17.02 1.39 -25.97
C THR A 268 16.84 0.09 -25.18
N ILE A 269 15.60 -0.24 -24.76
CA ILE A 269 15.32 -1.46 -24.00
C ILE A 269 15.65 -2.75 -24.78
N GLU A 270 15.36 -2.76 -26.09
CA GLU A 270 15.52 -3.97 -26.93
C GLU A 270 16.96 -4.16 -27.43
N ASN A 271 17.70 -3.09 -27.68
CA ASN A 271 18.99 -3.15 -28.36
C ASN A 271 20.20 -2.83 -27.48
N GLU A 272 20.00 -2.29 -26.28
CA GLU A 272 21.06 -1.87 -25.38
C GLU A 272 21.00 -2.67 -24.06
N LYS A 273 22.15 -2.74 -23.37
CA LYS A 273 22.14 -3.27 -21.99
C LYS A 273 21.48 -2.25 -21.07
N LEU A 274 20.73 -2.73 -20.08
CA LEU A 274 20.14 -1.90 -19.03
C LEU A 274 21.23 -1.49 -18.01
N THR A 275 22.14 -0.61 -18.44
CA THR A 275 23.15 0.02 -17.58
C THR A 275 22.54 1.22 -16.87
N GLU A 276 23.15 1.66 -15.77
CA GLU A 276 22.70 2.87 -15.07
C GLU A 276 22.63 4.10 -15.99
N ASP A 277 23.60 4.26 -16.91
CA ASP A 277 23.62 5.36 -17.87
C ASP A 277 22.40 5.33 -18.82
N ASN A 278 22.05 4.14 -19.35
CA ASN A 278 20.91 3.99 -20.25
C ASN A 278 19.59 4.17 -19.50
N LEU A 279 19.51 3.66 -18.26
CA LEU A 279 18.33 3.85 -17.40
C LEU A 279 18.17 5.31 -17.00
N SER A 280 19.27 6.01 -16.67
CA SER A 280 19.24 7.46 -16.38
C SER A 280 18.68 8.26 -17.55
N ARG A 281 19.13 7.97 -18.78
CA ARG A 281 18.58 8.62 -19.99
C ARG A 281 17.08 8.36 -20.16
N ILE A 282 16.63 7.13 -19.93
CA ILE A 282 15.19 6.79 -19.98
C ILE A 282 14.43 7.63 -18.94
N VAL A 283 14.92 7.69 -17.70
CA VAL A 283 14.29 8.48 -16.62
C VAL A 283 14.18 9.95 -17.00
N GLU A 284 15.26 10.57 -17.48
CA GLU A 284 15.26 11.97 -17.89
C GLU A 284 14.22 12.23 -18.98
N VAL A 285 14.23 11.43 -20.04
CA VAL A 285 13.27 11.55 -21.14
C VAL A 285 11.83 11.39 -20.67
N VAL A 286 11.56 10.41 -19.79
CA VAL A 286 10.21 10.16 -19.26
C VAL A 286 9.73 11.34 -18.42
N LEU A 287 10.55 11.83 -17.48
CA LEU A 287 10.16 12.91 -16.57
C LEU A 287 9.93 14.25 -17.28
N GLU A 288 10.57 14.50 -18.42
CA GLU A 288 10.39 15.73 -19.20
C GLU A 288 9.12 15.74 -20.08
N THR A 289 8.45 14.58 -20.25
CA THR A 289 7.28 14.50 -21.12
C THR A 289 6.09 15.28 -20.54
N LYS A 290 5.32 15.92 -21.44
CA LYS A 290 4.10 16.64 -21.07
C LYS A 290 3.07 15.71 -20.39
N GLU A 291 2.96 14.50 -20.86
CA GLU A 291 2.04 13.48 -20.38
C GLU A 291 2.32 13.12 -18.91
N VAL A 292 3.59 13.06 -18.51
CA VAL A 292 4.00 12.82 -17.12
C VAL A 292 3.73 14.05 -16.24
N GLN A 293 3.97 15.26 -16.75
CA GLN A 293 3.61 16.49 -16.03
C GLN A 293 2.09 16.62 -15.82
N GLU A 294 1.28 16.14 -16.78
CA GLU A 294 -0.17 16.04 -16.62
C GLU A 294 -0.56 15.02 -15.54
N LEU A 295 0.14 13.88 -15.43
CA LEU A 295 -0.07 12.91 -14.36
C LEU A 295 0.18 13.55 -12.98
N LYS A 296 1.32 14.23 -12.79
CA LYS A 296 1.64 14.97 -11.55
C LYS A 296 0.55 15.99 -11.22
N SER A 297 0.11 16.75 -12.20
CA SER A 297 -0.97 17.74 -12.02
C SER A 297 -2.29 17.09 -11.58
N ARG A 298 -2.65 15.94 -12.16
CA ARG A 298 -3.85 15.16 -11.76
C ARG A 298 -3.76 14.64 -10.33
N MET A 299 -2.58 14.17 -9.89
CA MET A 299 -2.36 13.77 -8.49
C MET A 299 -2.63 14.94 -7.54
N ALA A 300 -2.06 16.11 -7.82
CA ALA A 300 -2.26 17.31 -7.01
C ALA A 300 -3.75 17.72 -6.92
N VAL A 301 -4.49 17.60 -8.03
CA VAL A 301 -5.94 17.84 -8.06
C VAL A 301 -6.70 16.85 -7.18
N LEU A 302 -6.39 15.55 -7.27
CA LEU A 302 -7.01 14.51 -6.44
C LEU A 302 -6.81 14.78 -4.95
N VAL A 303 -5.59 15.12 -4.54
CA VAL A 303 -5.27 15.48 -3.16
C VAL A 303 -6.08 16.70 -2.71
N LYS A 304 -6.12 17.76 -3.52
CA LYS A 304 -6.84 19.00 -3.22
C LYS A 304 -8.35 18.77 -3.07
N GLU A 305 -8.94 18.00 -3.97
CA GLU A 305 -10.37 17.67 -3.93
C GLU A 305 -10.73 16.86 -2.67
N GLU A 306 -9.89 15.88 -2.29
CA GLU A 306 -10.14 15.08 -1.10
C GLU A 306 -9.98 15.89 0.17
N ILE A 307 -8.97 16.77 0.25
CA ILE A 307 -8.81 17.71 1.36
C ILE A 307 -10.05 18.61 1.54
N MET A 308 -10.67 19.05 0.42
CA MET A 308 -11.90 19.84 0.51
C MET A 308 -13.06 19.04 1.14
N LYS A 309 -13.17 17.75 0.89
CA LYS A 309 -14.21 16.88 1.48
C LYS A 309 -14.02 16.69 2.99
N LEU A 310 -12.77 16.72 3.48
CA LEU A 310 -12.46 16.62 4.91
C LEU A 310 -12.91 17.83 5.73
N ARG A 311 -13.31 18.95 5.13
CA ARG A 311 -13.78 20.16 5.84
C ARG A 311 -14.97 19.89 6.75
N HIS A 312 -15.72 18.82 6.49
CA HIS A 312 -16.89 18.43 7.29
C HIS A 312 -16.54 17.63 8.55
N LEU A 313 -15.28 17.22 8.74
CA LEU A 313 -14.84 16.59 9.98
C LEU A 313 -14.89 17.61 11.13
N ARG A 314 -15.54 17.21 12.22
CA ARG A 314 -15.78 18.10 13.38
C ARG A 314 -14.54 18.37 14.22
N ASN A 315 -13.67 17.35 14.35
CA ASN A 315 -12.44 17.43 15.14
C ASN A 315 -11.32 18.05 14.29
N ASN A 316 -10.92 19.29 14.63
CA ASN A 316 -9.90 20.01 13.88
C ASN A 316 -8.52 19.33 13.94
N LEU A 317 -8.14 18.71 15.05
CA LEU A 317 -6.87 17.98 15.16
C LEU A 317 -6.84 16.81 14.18
N ILE A 318 -7.87 15.96 14.21
CA ILE A 318 -7.98 14.80 13.33
C ILE A 318 -8.04 15.23 11.86
N LYS A 319 -8.78 16.31 11.56
CA LYS A 319 -8.82 16.86 10.22
C LYS A 319 -7.44 17.34 9.75
N ASN A 320 -6.70 18.04 10.58
CA ASN A 320 -5.36 18.52 10.23
C ASN A 320 -4.38 17.35 10.00
N GLU A 321 -4.41 16.31 10.83
CA GLU A 321 -3.60 15.11 10.64
C GLU A 321 -3.98 14.37 9.35
N ALA A 322 -5.28 14.21 9.04
CA ALA A 322 -5.74 13.59 7.79
C ALA A 322 -5.29 14.40 6.55
N VAL A 323 -5.38 15.73 6.62
CA VAL A 323 -4.89 16.61 5.55
C VAL A 323 -3.38 16.46 5.37
N LEU A 324 -2.63 16.39 6.46
CA LEU A 324 -1.18 16.30 6.44
C LEU A 324 -0.71 14.94 5.87
N ILE A 325 -1.39 13.85 6.24
CA ILE A 325 -1.14 12.51 5.68
C ILE A 325 -1.33 12.53 4.15
N LEU A 326 -2.43 13.11 3.65
CA LEU A 326 -2.68 13.22 2.21
C LEU A 326 -1.66 14.11 1.49
N ARG A 327 -1.25 15.21 2.12
CA ARG A 327 -0.21 16.09 1.56
C ARG A 327 1.13 15.38 1.46
N ALA A 328 1.50 14.63 2.48
CA ALA A 328 2.79 13.92 2.52
C ALA A 328 2.93 12.90 1.39
N VAL A 329 1.87 12.14 1.09
CA VAL A 329 1.89 11.18 -0.03
C VAL A 329 1.74 11.86 -1.39
N GLY A 330 1.21 13.07 -1.44
CA GLY A 330 1.09 13.87 -2.66
C GLY A 330 2.28 14.80 -2.93
N ILE A 331 3.32 14.79 -2.07
CA ILE A 331 4.59 15.47 -2.36
C ILE A 331 5.25 14.73 -3.51
N GLU A 332 5.75 15.48 -4.47
CA GLU A 332 6.32 14.96 -5.71
C GLU A 332 7.46 13.97 -5.43
N ALA A 333 7.39 12.83 -6.11
CA ALA A 333 8.48 11.90 -6.23
C ALA A 333 9.47 12.40 -7.31
#